data_c7de12a6cc131729b88ab6b4207c4b07
#
_entry.id   c7de12a6cc131729b88ab6b4207c4b07
#
_cell.length_a   1.000
_cell.length_b   1.000
_cell.length_c   1.000
_cell.angle_alpha   90.00
_cell.angle_beta   90.00
_cell.angle_gamma   90.00
#
_symmetry.space_group_name_H-M   'P 1'
#
loop_
_entity.id
_entity.type
_entity.pdbx_description
1 polymer ?
#
loop_
_entity_poly.entity_id
_entity_poly.type
_entity_poly.pdbx_seq_one_letter_code
_entity_poly.pdbx_strand_id
1 'polypeptide(L)'
;MIQNELNYYLQRHSVQDEGFDMVARYAEEGDSTLATYMPKGILTMPFIHNKNNVLREGKCVVKDIYGRIIIGHFQADTIVYGIRIDPLGTYAGQFNRHMMASGHGSYQSADGTYYEGHWERDCRHDFGFCVSPTNLKAGIWRMNHFKGERMLYTTERIYGIDISRYQHERGHKRFGINWQSLRISDLGRRISKQRVKGDVDYPISFVYIKSTEGVSIKNRFFENDYKSCHQYKYPVGAYHFFSTKQDPRSQANHFINNTIFKRGDLPPMLDIEPSDIQIEQMGGAEVLFKNIRIWLNIIEKRIGTKPLLYINQRFVNKWLDYAPDLKKDYHFWIARYGEYKPDIHLSIWQLSGDGRVRGIQSEVDLNVFNGYQGQWDNFLQDQSIR
;
A
#
# COMPACT_ATOMS: atom_id res chain seq x y z
N MET A 1 -6.67 14.44 -14.56
CA MET A 1 -5.90 14.22 -13.32
C MET A 1 -6.84 14.13 -12.13
N ILE A 2 -7.61 15.17 -11.81
CA ILE A 2 -8.61 15.15 -10.71
C ILE A 2 -9.62 13.99 -10.85
N GLN A 3 -10.12 13.74 -12.05
CA GLN A 3 -11.04 12.64 -12.32
C GLN A 3 -10.42 11.27 -12.02
N ASN A 4 -9.15 11.08 -12.34
CA ASN A 4 -8.47 9.81 -12.07
C ASN A 4 -8.25 9.59 -10.57
N GLU A 5 -7.90 10.63 -9.84
CA GLU A 5 -7.77 10.60 -8.37
C GLU A 5 -9.11 10.32 -7.70
N LEU A 6 -10.16 11.01 -8.15
CA LEU A 6 -11.52 10.81 -7.66
C LEU A 6 -12.00 9.38 -7.95
N ASN A 7 -11.83 8.90 -9.17
CA ASN A 7 -12.20 7.54 -9.56
C ASN A 7 -11.41 6.50 -8.79
N TYR A 8 -10.09 6.71 -8.58
CA TYR A 8 -9.26 5.84 -7.76
C TYR A 8 -9.76 5.78 -6.31
N TYR A 9 -10.04 6.94 -5.73
CA TYR A 9 -10.57 7.04 -4.38
C TYR A 9 -11.94 6.35 -4.25
N LEU A 10 -12.84 6.60 -5.18
CA LEU A 10 -14.18 6.00 -5.20
C LEU A 10 -14.12 4.48 -5.35
N GLN A 11 -13.24 3.97 -6.22
CA GLN A 11 -13.02 2.53 -6.38
C GLN A 11 -12.45 1.89 -5.11
N ARG A 12 -11.48 2.54 -4.48
CA ARG A 12 -10.82 2.03 -3.27
C ARG A 12 -11.76 1.95 -2.06
N HIS A 13 -12.69 2.88 -1.97
CA HIS A 13 -13.62 2.97 -0.83
C HIS A 13 -15.02 2.44 -1.14
N SER A 14 -15.20 1.71 -2.24
CA SER A 14 -16.48 1.14 -2.67
C SER A 14 -17.62 2.17 -2.71
N VAL A 15 -17.30 3.44 -2.91
CA VAL A 15 -18.24 4.52 -3.03
C VAL A 15 -18.66 4.63 -4.49
N GLN A 16 -19.32 3.61 -5.01
CA GLN A 16 -20.03 3.69 -6.28
C GLN A 16 -21.40 4.34 -6.00
N ASP A 17 -21.45 5.64 -6.23
CA ASP A 17 -22.69 6.40 -6.08
C ASP A 17 -22.78 7.39 -7.23
N GLU A 18 -23.89 7.38 -7.96
CA GLU A 18 -24.17 8.31 -9.06
C GLU A 18 -23.96 9.78 -8.67
N GLY A 19 -24.13 10.09 -7.39
CA GLY A 19 -23.88 11.41 -6.84
C GLY A 19 -22.44 11.85 -6.89
N PHE A 20 -21.47 10.94 -6.72
CA PHE A 20 -20.05 11.27 -6.82
C PHE A 20 -19.62 11.52 -8.28
N ASP A 21 -20.16 10.77 -9.22
CA ASP A 21 -19.91 11.02 -10.66
C ASP A 21 -20.43 12.39 -11.09
N MET A 22 -21.57 12.80 -10.56
CA MET A 22 -22.13 14.11 -10.80
C MET A 22 -21.27 15.22 -10.20
N VAL A 23 -20.80 15.06 -8.96
CA VAL A 23 -19.91 16.02 -8.29
C VAL A 23 -18.57 16.10 -9.01
N ALA A 24 -18.02 14.99 -9.46
CA ALA A 24 -16.77 14.97 -10.24
C ALA A 24 -16.93 15.78 -11.53
N ARG A 25 -18.02 15.65 -12.25
CA ARG A 25 -18.31 16.44 -13.46
C ARG A 25 -18.40 17.95 -13.16
N TYR A 26 -19.12 18.32 -12.11
CA TYR A 26 -19.21 19.74 -11.70
C TYR A 26 -17.86 20.31 -11.26
N ALA A 27 -17.04 19.54 -10.59
CA ALA A 27 -15.69 19.95 -10.21
C ALA A 27 -14.78 20.20 -11.43
N GLU A 28 -14.96 19.41 -12.49
CA GLU A 28 -14.24 19.62 -13.77
C GLU A 28 -14.72 20.87 -14.51
N GLU A 29 -15.98 21.16 -14.46
CA GLU A 29 -16.60 22.34 -15.12
C GLU A 29 -16.32 23.64 -14.37
N GLY A 30 -15.77 23.58 -13.17
CA GLY A 30 -15.43 24.77 -12.37
C GLY A 30 -16.64 25.54 -11.83
N ASP A 31 -17.78 24.87 -11.69
CA ASP A 31 -19.01 25.52 -11.25
C ASP A 31 -18.93 25.98 -9.79
N SER A 32 -19.03 27.29 -9.59
CA SER A 32 -18.98 27.94 -8.29
C SER A 32 -20.23 27.70 -7.42
N THR A 33 -21.29 27.10 -7.95
CA THR A 33 -22.55 26.86 -7.23
C THR A 33 -22.55 25.57 -6.42
N LEU A 34 -21.55 24.73 -6.55
CA LEU A 34 -21.38 23.48 -5.78
C LEU A 34 -21.40 23.68 -4.25
N ALA A 35 -21.18 24.91 -3.77
CA ALA A 35 -21.16 25.23 -2.34
C ALA A 35 -22.43 24.82 -1.58
N THR A 36 -23.56 24.80 -2.26
CA THR A 36 -24.87 24.49 -1.69
C THR A 36 -25.56 23.30 -2.34
N TYR A 37 -24.91 22.72 -3.37
CA TYR A 37 -25.51 21.62 -4.09
C TYR A 37 -25.34 20.32 -3.32
N MET A 38 -26.45 19.79 -2.88
CA MET A 38 -26.56 18.45 -2.34
C MET A 38 -27.31 17.60 -3.35
N PRO A 39 -26.66 16.65 -4.06
CA PRO A 39 -27.35 15.82 -5.03
C PRO A 39 -28.50 15.07 -4.38
N LYS A 40 -29.68 15.11 -4.97
CA LYS A 40 -30.81 14.28 -4.57
C LYS A 40 -30.39 12.83 -4.65
N GLY A 41 -30.27 12.11 -3.53
CA GLY A 41 -29.84 10.71 -3.46
C GLY A 41 -28.62 10.48 -2.60
N ILE A 42 -27.73 11.47 -2.41
CA ILE A 42 -26.66 11.37 -1.42
C ILE A 42 -27.21 11.55 0.00
N LEU A 43 -28.40 12.08 0.11
CA LEU A 43 -29.04 12.53 1.33
C LEU A 43 -30.23 11.68 1.70
N THR A 44 -30.02 10.57 2.32
CA THR A 44 -31.09 10.01 3.15
C THR A 44 -31.20 10.70 4.51
N MET A 45 -30.21 11.39 4.97
CA MET A 45 -30.26 12.32 6.13
C MET A 45 -28.93 13.03 6.34
N PRO A 46 -28.68 14.21 5.77
CA PRO A 46 -27.40 14.92 5.95
C PRO A 46 -27.34 15.79 7.22
N PHE A 47 -28.44 15.88 7.97
CA PHE A 47 -28.52 16.79 9.10
C PHE A 47 -29.23 16.13 10.27
N ILE A 48 -28.58 16.09 11.42
CA ILE A 48 -29.25 15.84 12.70
C ILE A 48 -29.62 17.19 13.28
N HIS A 49 -30.93 17.41 13.46
CA HIS A 49 -31.43 18.58 14.18
C HIS A 49 -31.19 18.39 15.69
N ASN A 50 -30.21 19.04 16.24
CA ASN A 50 -30.12 19.24 17.68
C ASN A 50 -30.68 20.63 18.00
N LYS A 51 -31.50 20.76 19.01
CA LYS A 51 -32.44 21.87 19.33
C LYS A 51 -32.14 23.29 18.81
N ASN A 52 -30.94 23.61 18.32
CA ASN A 52 -30.59 24.90 17.71
C ASN A 52 -29.51 24.83 16.62
N ASN A 53 -29.01 23.66 16.21
CA ASN A 53 -27.96 23.54 15.19
C ASN A 53 -28.27 22.41 14.19
N VAL A 54 -28.09 22.71 12.91
CA VAL A 54 -28.15 21.72 11.83
C VAL A 54 -26.73 21.17 11.63
N LEU A 55 -26.52 19.90 11.92
CA LEU A 55 -25.24 19.23 11.77
C LEU A 55 -25.21 18.39 10.50
N ARG A 56 -24.10 18.41 9.79
CA ARG A 56 -23.89 17.55 8.63
C ARG A 56 -23.66 16.10 9.07
N GLU A 57 -24.36 15.19 8.41
CA GLU A 57 -24.28 13.76 8.69
C GLU A 57 -24.27 12.96 7.39
N GLY A 58 -23.45 11.90 7.32
CA GLY A 58 -23.34 11.05 6.15
C GLY A 58 -22.48 11.64 5.02
N LYS A 59 -22.76 11.25 3.78
CA LYS A 59 -21.99 11.71 2.60
C LYS A 59 -22.43 13.12 2.21
N CYS A 60 -21.51 14.09 2.25
CA CYS A 60 -21.79 15.48 1.92
C CYS A 60 -20.72 16.05 0.98
N VAL A 61 -21.15 17.06 0.21
CA VAL A 61 -20.28 17.94 -0.56
C VAL A 61 -20.33 19.34 0.05
N VAL A 62 -19.20 19.90 0.36
CA VAL A 62 -19.09 21.19 1.02
C VAL A 62 -18.07 22.04 0.27
N LYS A 63 -18.39 23.31 0.07
CA LYS A 63 -17.40 24.32 -0.30
C LYS A 63 -17.02 25.09 0.96
N ASP A 64 -15.74 25.13 1.27
CA ASP A 64 -15.26 25.85 2.42
C ASP A 64 -15.08 27.36 2.16
N ILE A 65 -14.71 28.11 3.19
CA ILE A 65 -14.51 29.56 3.10
C ILE A 65 -13.41 29.99 2.14
N TYR A 66 -12.51 29.06 1.78
CA TYR A 66 -11.41 29.29 0.83
C TYR A 66 -11.79 28.87 -0.60
N GLY A 67 -13.03 28.44 -0.81
CA GLY A 67 -13.51 27.98 -2.11
C GLY A 67 -13.10 26.55 -2.49
N ARG A 68 -12.51 25.79 -1.55
CA ARG A 68 -12.14 24.40 -1.78
C ARG A 68 -13.38 23.51 -1.70
N ILE A 69 -13.44 22.49 -2.55
CA ILE A 69 -14.55 21.52 -2.57
C ILE A 69 -14.13 20.33 -1.73
N ILE A 70 -14.94 19.95 -0.76
CA ILE A 70 -14.72 18.82 0.12
C ILE A 70 -15.86 17.83 -0.05
N ILE A 71 -15.53 16.60 -0.38
CA ILE A 71 -16.44 15.48 -0.60
C ILE A 71 -16.09 14.40 0.41
N GLY A 72 -17.02 14.01 1.26
CA GLY A 72 -16.70 12.98 2.25
C GLY A 72 -17.82 12.57 3.17
N HIS A 73 -17.47 11.77 4.15
CA HIS A 73 -18.39 11.27 5.17
C HIS A 73 -18.28 12.12 6.43
N PHE A 74 -19.40 12.73 6.83
CA PHE A 74 -19.50 13.58 8.00
C PHE A 74 -20.19 12.83 9.14
N GLN A 75 -19.72 13.07 10.35
CA GLN A 75 -20.35 12.64 11.60
C GLN A 75 -20.43 13.85 12.54
N ALA A 76 -21.64 14.22 12.93
CA ALA A 76 -21.89 15.38 13.79
C ALA A 76 -21.12 16.63 13.32
N ASP A 77 -21.26 16.99 12.06
CA ASP A 77 -20.63 18.14 11.40
C ASP A 77 -19.10 18.04 11.22
N THR A 78 -18.50 16.90 11.57
CA THR A 78 -17.07 16.67 11.40
C THR A 78 -16.85 15.66 10.27
N ILE A 79 -16.05 16.05 9.28
CA ILE A 79 -15.63 15.11 8.23
C ILE A 79 -14.58 14.16 8.81
N VAL A 80 -14.85 12.85 8.72
CA VAL A 80 -13.93 11.82 9.20
C VAL A 80 -12.93 11.44 8.12
N TYR A 81 -13.42 11.27 6.88
CA TYR A 81 -12.62 10.89 5.74
C TYR A 81 -13.23 11.42 4.44
N GLY A 82 -12.40 11.88 3.50
CA GLY A 82 -12.91 12.43 2.24
C GLY A 82 -11.83 12.91 1.30
N ILE A 83 -12.30 13.63 0.27
CA ILE A 83 -11.46 14.28 -0.73
C ILE A 83 -11.65 15.79 -0.61
N ARG A 84 -10.55 16.52 -0.72
CA ARG A 84 -10.58 17.98 -0.89
C ARG A 84 -9.88 18.37 -2.18
N ILE A 85 -10.59 19.09 -3.02
CA ILE A 85 -10.10 19.61 -4.29
C ILE A 85 -9.82 21.09 -4.10
N ASP A 86 -8.62 21.52 -4.43
CA ASP A 86 -8.18 22.90 -4.42
C ASP A 86 -7.41 23.23 -5.73
N PRO A 87 -7.15 24.54 -6.02
CA PRO A 87 -6.47 24.94 -7.25
C PRO A 87 -5.05 24.37 -7.42
N LEU A 88 -4.41 23.93 -6.33
CA LEU A 88 -3.03 23.43 -6.34
C LEU A 88 -2.97 21.90 -6.40
N GLY A 89 -4.09 21.21 -6.13
CA GLY A 89 -4.10 19.76 -6.17
C GLY A 89 -5.31 19.13 -5.46
N THR A 90 -5.20 17.85 -5.19
CA THR A 90 -6.26 17.06 -4.57
C THR A 90 -5.71 16.32 -3.35
N TYR A 91 -6.34 16.52 -2.21
CA TYR A 91 -6.10 15.77 -0.98
C TYR A 91 -7.15 14.68 -0.84
N ALA A 92 -6.72 13.49 -0.43
CA ALA A 92 -7.60 12.38 -0.06
C ALA A 92 -7.12 11.79 1.28
N GLY A 93 -7.99 11.79 2.30
CA GLY A 93 -7.59 11.29 3.62
C GLY A 93 -8.48 11.77 4.76
N GLN A 94 -7.89 11.76 5.95
CA GLN A 94 -8.54 12.14 7.21
C GLN A 94 -8.52 13.65 7.41
N PHE A 95 -9.53 14.16 8.12
CA PHE A 95 -9.66 15.56 8.44
C PHE A 95 -9.90 15.76 9.95
N ASN A 96 -9.56 16.93 10.44
CA ASN A 96 -9.98 17.37 11.77
C ASN A 96 -11.32 18.12 11.72
N ARG A 97 -11.85 18.48 12.90
CA ARG A 97 -13.12 19.22 13.06
C ARG A 97 -13.17 20.57 12.30
N HIS A 98 -12.02 21.10 11.91
CA HIS A 98 -11.91 22.35 11.15
C HIS A 98 -11.77 22.13 9.63
N MET A 99 -12.05 20.91 9.17
CA MET A 99 -11.91 20.50 7.76
C MET A 99 -10.50 20.67 7.19
N MET A 100 -9.49 20.64 8.05
CA MET A 100 -8.08 20.61 7.66
C MET A 100 -7.59 19.17 7.61
N ALA A 101 -6.71 18.86 6.65
CA ALA A 101 -6.03 17.57 6.57
C ALA A 101 -5.33 17.26 7.90
N SER A 102 -5.65 16.12 8.51
CA SER A 102 -5.11 15.71 9.80
C SER A 102 -5.24 14.19 9.94
N GLY A 103 -4.19 13.52 10.35
CA GLY A 103 -4.09 12.06 10.28
C GLY A 103 -3.44 11.61 8.99
N HIS A 104 -3.78 10.43 8.50
CA HIS A 104 -3.20 9.93 7.25
C HIS A 104 -3.96 10.44 6.02
N GLY A 105 -3.20 10.74 4.97
CA GLY A 105 -3.77 11.16 3.69
C GLY A 105 -2.71 11.29 2.60
N SER A 106 -3.20 11.39 1.37
CA SER A 106 -2.39 11.62 0.18
C SER A 106 -2.72 12.98 -0.44
N TYR A 107 -1.79 13.58 -1.12
CA TYR A 107 -1.95 14.82 -1.88
C TYR A 107 -1.28 14.69 -3.23
N GLN A 108 -2.06 14.86 -4.30
CA GLN A 108 -1.57 14.97 -5.65
C GLN A 108 -1.56 16.44 -6.04
N SER A 109 -0.38 17.00 -6.22
CA SER A 109 -0.23 18.37 -6.66
C SER A 109 -0.32 18.51 -8.18
N ALA A 110 -0.75 19.68 -8.64
CA ALA A 110 -0.82 20.00 -10.06
C ALA A 110 0.54 20.00 -10.77
N ASP A 111 1.65 20.17 -10.03
CA ASP A 111 3.02 20.12 -10.56
C ASP A 111 3.56 18.67 -10.71
N GLY A 112 2.74 17.67 -10.43
CA GLY A 112 3.13 16.26 -10.48
C GLY A 112 3.78 15.72 -9.20
N THR A 113 3.88 16.55 -8.15
CA THR A 113 4.35 16.07 -6.85
C THR A 113 3.24 15.29 -6.15
N TYR A 114 3.58 14.12 -5.65
CA TYR A 114 2.70 13.29 -4.83
C TYR A 114 3.26 13.19 -3.41
N TYR A 115 2.40 13.34 -2.42
CA TYR A 115 2.74 13.07 -1.03
C TYR A 115 1.74 12.09 -0.43
N GLU A 116 2.22 11.13 0.31
CA GLU A 116 1.41 10.23 1.13
C GLU A 116 2.05 10.07 2.51
N GLY A 117 1.27 10.28 3.56
CA GLY A 117 1.78 10.20 4.93
C GLY A 117 0.88 10.90 5.93
N HIS A 118 1.47 11.24 7.06
CA HIS A 118 0.77 11.90 8.14
C HIS A 118 0.65 13.41 7.91
N TRP A 119 -0.49 13.97 8.31
CA TRP A 119 -0.85 15.38 8.20
C TRP A 119 -1.25 15.95 9.55
N GLU A 120 -0.91 17.19 9.79
CA GLU A 120 -1.37 17.98 10.93
C GLU A 120 -1.74 19.38 10.45
N ARG A 121 -3.02 19.76 10.59
CA ARG A 121 -3.53 21.10 10.26
C ARG A 121 -3.13 21.57 8.85
N ASP A 122 -3.43 20.77 7.83
CA ASP A 122 -3.06 21.00 6.43
C ASP A 122 -1.56 20.98 6.12
N CYS A 123 -0.73 20.59 7.07
CA CYS A 123 0.72 20.48 6.85
C CYS A 123 1.16 19.02 6.86
N ARG A 124 2.10 18.67 5.99
CA ARG A 124 2.81 17.39 6.08
C ARG A 124 3.55 17.34 7.40
N HIS A 125 3.29 16.31 8.18
CA HIS A 125 3.83 16.14 9.53
C HIS A 125 4.19 14.68 9.77
N ASP A 126 5.10 14.40 10.68
CA ASP A 126 5.62 13.06 10.97
C ASP A 126 6.08 12.31 9.72
N PHE A 127 5.85 11.01 9.64
CA PHE A 127 6.35 10.20 8.56
C PHE A 127 5.49 10.34 7.29
N GLY A 128 6.18 10.48 6.14
CA GLY A 128 5.54 10.50 4.82
C GLY A 128 6.52 10.40 3.67
N PHE A 129 5.95 10.05 2.52
CA PHE A 129 6.63 10.03 1.23
C PHE A 129 6.25 11.27 0.45
N CYS A 130 7.22 11.94 -0.12
CA CYS A 130 7.00 12.97 -1.11
C CYS A 130 7.79 12.59 -2.36
N VAL A 131 7.08 12.37 -3.44
CA VAL A 131 7.64 11.98 -4.73
C VAL A 131 7.41 13.11 -5.71
N SER A 132 8.48 13.64 -6.27
CA SER A 132 8.44 14.55 -7.41
C SER A 132 9.01 13.85 -8.65
N PRO A 133 8.86 14.43 -9.86
CA PRO A 133 9.43 13.83 -11.07
C PRO A 133 10.94 13.52 -10.99
N THR A 134 11.66 14.20 -10.10
CA THR A 134 13.12 14.10 -10.00
C THR A 134 13.63 13.58 -8.67
N ASN A 135 12.76 13.45 -7.66
CA ASN A 135 13.22 13.15 -6.29
C ASN A 135 12.18 12.42 -5.46
N LEU A 136 12.65 11.53 -4.58
CA LEU A 136 11.88 10.92 -3.50
C LEU A 136 12.42 11.39 -2.15
N LYS A 137 11.52 11.86 -1.29
CA LYS A 137 11.81 12.16 0.12
C LYS A 137 10.93 11.28 1.00
N ALA A 138 11.49 10.23 1.55
CA ALA A 138 10.82 9.37 2.52
C ALA A 138 11.40 9.64 3.91
N GLY A 139 10.60 10.07 4.85
CA GLY A 139 11.11 10.38 6.19
C GLY A 139 10.20 11.30 6.98
N ILE A 140 10.80 12.04 7.92
CA ILE A 140 10.07 12.89 8.85
C ILE A 140 9.86 14.29 8.31
N TRP A 141 8.62 14.74 8.42
CA TRP A 141 8.19 16.08 8.08
C TRP A 141 7.74 16.82 9.35
N ARG A 142 7.93 18.10 9.38
CA ARG A 142 7.39 18.99 10.41
C ARG A 142 6.91 20.28 9.75
N MET A 143 5.59 20.50 9.79
CA MET A 143 4.97 21.70 9.20
C MET A 143 5.44 21.96 7.77
N ASN A 144 5.27 20.98 6.88
CA ASN A 144 5.70 20.97 5.47
C ASN A 144 7.22 20.94 5.23
N HIS A 145 8.05 21.04 6.26
CA HIS A 145 9.50 20.97 6.11
C HIS A 145 10.02 19.56 6.30
N PHE A 146 10.73 19.04 5.30
CA PHE A 146 11.40 17.76 5.39
C PHE A 146 12.60 17.85 6.36
N LYS A 147 12.62 17.02 7.38
CA LYS A 147 13.66 17.00 8.42
C LYS A 147 14.73 15.95 8.19
N GLY A 148 14.65 15.26 7.07
CA GLY A 148 15.61 14.24 6.66
C GLY A 148 15.04 12.83 6.73
N GLU A 149 15.80 11.90 6.18
CA GLU A 149 15.47 10.47 6.13
C GLU A 149 15.60 9.80 7.51
N ARG A 150 15.23 10.45 8.56
CA ARG A 150 15.08 9.80 9.85
C ARG A 150 13.74 9.09 9.86
N MET A 151 13.74 7.88 9.42
CA MET A 151 12.63 6.98 9.69
C MET A 151 12.63 6.68 11.18
N LEU A 152 11.80 7.39 11.92
CA LEU A 152 11.47 7.00 13.29
C LEU A 152 10.54 5.78 13.16
N TYR A 153 11.13 4.62 13.34
CA TYR A 153 10.39 3.38 13.44
C TYR A 153 9.83 3.30 14.85
N THR A 154 8.58 3.69 15.00
CA THR A 154 7.86 3.66 16.27
C THR A 154 7.01 2.40 16.37
N THR A 155 6.54 2.07 17.58
CA THR A 155 5.62 0.94 17.82
C THR A 155 4.28 1.08 17.11
N GLU A 156 3.92 2.28 16.66
CA GLU A 156 2.65 2.59 15.98
C GLU A 156 2.65 2.20 14.50
N ARG A 157 3.83 1.91 13.95
CA ARG A 157 3.92 1.47 12.55
C ARG A 157 3.48 0.02 12.41
N ILE A 158 2.97 -0.31 11.25
CA ILE A 158 2.53 -1.68 10.91
C ILE A 158 3.70 -2.43 10.31
N TYR A 159 4.30 -3.31 11.11
CA TYR A 159 5.43 -4.13 10.68
C TYR A 159 5.00 -5.50 10.25
N GLY A 160 5.67 -6.02 9.24
CA GLY A 160 5.55 -7.39 8.81
C GLY A 160 6.90 -8.04 8.55
N ILE A 161 6.84 -9.32 8.29
CA ILE A 161 7.99 -10.11 7.86
C ILE A 161 7.65 -10.89 6.60
N ASP A 162 8.65 -11.17 5.79
CA ASP A 162 8.54 -12.24 4.83
C ASP A 162 9.55 -13.34 5.12
N ILE A 163 9.08 -14.56 4.93
CA ILE A 163 9.82 -15.77 5.27
C ILE A 163 9.79 -16.79 4.14
N SER A 164 10.81 -17.63 4.16
CA SER A 164 10.97 -18.73 3.22
C SER A 164 11.61 -19.93 3.93
N ARG A 165 12.08 -20.90 3.17
CA ARG A 165 12.84 -22.02 3.74
C ARG A 165 14.08 -21.58 4.54
N TYR A 166 14.63 -20.40 4.27
CA TYR A 166 15.84 -19.90 4.92
C TYR A 166 15.67 -19.63 6.42
N GLN A 167 14.45 -19.42 6.88
CA GLN A 167 14.13 -19.27 8.30
C GLN A 167 14.08 -20.62 9.03
N HIS A 168 14.01 -21.72 8.27
CA HIS A 168 13.95 -23.09 8.81
C HIS A 168 15.23 -23.89 8.63
N GLU A 169 16.08 -23.51 7.68
CA GLU A 169 17.28 -24.29 7.36
C GLU A 169 18.43 -23.43 6.85
N ARG A 170 19.62 -23.74 7.32
CA ARG A 170 20.86 -23.13 6.82
C ARG A 170 21.94 -24.22 6.71
N GLY A 171 22.28 -24.62 5.48
CA GLY A 171 23.11 -25.77 5.25
C GLY A 171 22.45 -27.04 5.79
N HIS A 172 23.09 -27.74 6.72
CA HIS A 172 22.56 -28.95 7.37
C HIS A 172 21.76 -28.69 8.66
N LYS A 173 21.74 -27.44 9.15
CA LYS A 173 21.02 -27.07 10.38
C LYS A 173 19.55 -26.78 10.07
N ARG A 174 18.68 -27.27 10.94
CA ARG A 174 17.24 -27.02 10.90
C ARG A 174 16.82 -26.22 12.13
N PHE A 175 15.87 -25.33 11.95
CA PHE A 175 15.36 -24.42 12.97
C PHE A 175 13.83 -24.47 12.96
N GLY A 176 13.22 -24.38 14.14
CA GLY A 176 11.78 -24.12 14.28
C GLY A 176 11.54 -22.62 14.42
N ILE A 177 10.34 -22.20 14.05
CA ILE A 177 9.85 -20.85 14.35
C ILE A 177 8.96 -20.96 15.61
N ASN A 178 9.27 -20.13 16.62
CA ASN A 178 8.40 -19.98 17.78
C ASN A 178 7.40 -18.85 17.52
N TRP A 179 6.26 -19.21 16.96
CA TRP A 179 5.22 -18.28 16.52
C TRP A 179 4.60 -17.47 17.66
N GLN A 180 4.57 -18.01 18.88
CA GLN A 180 4.01 -17.33 20.05
C GLN A 180 4.86 -16.12 20.48
N SER A 181 6.16 -16.14 20.17
CA SER A 181 7.10 -15.14 20.65
C SER A 181 7.55 -14.14 19.58
N LEU A 182 6.90 -14.13 18.40
CA LEU A 182 7.34 -13.28 17.29
C LEU A 182 7.24 -11.79 17.63
N ARG A 183 8.38 -11.15 17.72
CA ARG A 183 8.53 -9.70 17.87
C ARG A 183 9.85 -9.26 17.25
N ILE A 184 9.86 -8.13 16.57
CA ILE A 184 11.08 -7.56 16.02
C ILE A 184 11.95 -7.06 17.16
N SER A 185 13.19 -7.56 17.24
CA SER A 185 14.15 -7.19 18.27
C SER A 185 15.33 -6.37 17.76
N ASP A 186 15.59 -6.38 16.45
CA ASP A 186 16.62 -5.55 15.81
C ASP A 186 16.17 -5.26 14.37
N LEU A 187 16.25 -4.01 13.95
CA LEU A 187 15.80 -3.57 12.62
C LEU A 187 16.83 -3.90 11.51
N GLY A 188 17.98 -4.42 11.86
CA GLY A 188 19.04 -4.76 10.92
C GLY A 188 20.05 -3.63 10.68
N ARG A 189 21.10 -3.94 9.91
CA ARG A 189 22.24 -3.04 9.67
C ARG A 189 22.43 -2.69 8.20
N ARG A 190 21.81 -3.45 7.29
CA ARG A 190 22.00 -3.34 5.84
C ARG A 190 20.97 -2.47 5.15
N ILE A 191 20.30 -1.61 5.91
CA ILE A 191 19.37 -0.67 5.32
C ILE A 191 20.15 0.46 4.72
N SER A 192 19.92 0.81 3.45
CA SER A 192 20.45 1.97 2.74
C SER A 192 21.71 2.61 3.39
N LYS A 193 22.34 3.58 2.82
CA LYS A 193 23.56 4.24 3.34
C LYS A 193 23.47 4.80 4.77
N GLN A 194 22.31 4.74 5.41
CA GLN A 194 22.09 5.17 6.80
C GLN A 194 21.77 3.96 7.68
N ARG A 195 22.65 3.70 8.63
CA ARG A 195 22.53 2.62 9.61
C ARG A 195 21.35 2.90 10.55
N VAL A 196 20.28 2.14 10.45
CA VAL A 196 19.30 2.05 11.54
C VAL A 196 19.91 1.09 12.57
N LYS A 197 20.36 1.64 13.67
CA LYS A 197 20.82 0.84 14.81
C LYS A 197 19.73 0.93 15.89
N GLY A 198 19.39 -0.19 16.45
CA GLY A 198 18.66 -0.16 17.72
C GLY A 198 17.97 -1.48 18.04
N ASP A 199 18.15 -1.89 19.28
CA ASP A 199 17.30 -2.86 19.92
C ASP A 199 15.89 -2.25 19.99
N VAL A 200 14.91 -2.98 19.49
CA VAL A 200 13.50 -2.59 19.48
C VAL A 200 12.65 -3.73 20.01
N ASP A 201 11.39 -3.44 20.26
CA ASP A 201 10.41 -4.46 20.67
C ASP A 201 9.08 -4.17 19.97
N TYR A 202 9.04 -4.46 18.65
CA TYR A 202 7.87 -4.18 17.83
C TYR A 202 7.04 -5.42 17.54
N PRO A 203 5.70 -5.30 17.56
CA PRO A 203 4.82 -6.37 17.16
C PRO A 203 4.95 -6.65 15.66
N ILE A 204 4.67 -7.89 15.28
CA ILE A 204 4.49 -8.28 13.88
C ILE A 204 3.01 -8.28 13.59
N SER A 205 2.60 -7.52 12.56
CA SER A 205 1.21 -7.33 12.16
C SER A 205 0.82 -8.18 10.95
N PHE A 206 1.80 -8.67 10.17
CA PHE A 206 1.54 -9.53 9.01
C PHE A 206 2.76 -10.36 8.63
N VAL A 207 2.49 -11.47 7.92
CA VAL A 207 3.52 -12.40 7.46
C VAL A 207 3.27 -12.75 6.00
N TYR A 208 4.29 -12.64 5.15
CA TYR A 208 4.28 -13.25 3.83
C TYR A 208 5.18 -14.47 3.79
N ILE A 209 4.72 -15.53 3.11
CA ILE A 209 5.44 -16.80 3.06
C ILE A 209 5.71 -17.18 1.61
N LYS A 210 6.98 -17.43 1.26
CA LYS A 210 7.31 -18.00 -0.03
C LYS A 210 6.61 -19.34 -0.19
N SER A 211 5.79 -19.46 -1.23
CA SER A 211 5.17 -20.74 -1.57
C SER A 211 5.95 -21.45 -2.67
N THR A 212 6.19 -20.76 -3.76
CA THR A 212 6.80 -21.37 -4.96
C THR A 212 7.78 -20.43 -5.66
N GLU A 213 8.60 -21.01 -6.55
CA GLU A 213 9.48 -20.29 -7.45
C GLU A 213 9.51 -21.00 -8.80
N GLY A 214 9.38 -20.25 -9.88
CA GLY A 214 9.35 -20.80 -11.24
C GLY A 214 8.27 -21.88 -11.39
N VAL A 215 8.58 -22.97 -12.11
CA VAL A 215 7.62 -24.04 -12.38
C VAL A 215 7.84 -25.31 -11.55
N SER A 216 8.87 -25.36 -10.69
CA SER A 216 9.26 -26.61 -10.03
C SER A 216 9.65 -26.48 -8.55
N ILE A 217 10.01 -25.28 -8.09
CA ILE A 217 10.46 -25.11 -6.71
C ILE A 217 9.27 -24.83 -5.83
N LYS A 218 9.12 -25.63 -4.77
CA LYS A 218 8.11 -25.48 -3.71
C LYS A 218 8.80 -25.32 -2.37
N ASN A 219 8.35 -24.36 -1.57
CA ASN A 219 8.76 -24.25 -0.18
C ASN A 219 8.08 -25.34 0.67
N ARG A 220 8.84 -26.32 1.11
CA ARG A 220 8.33 -27.45 1.90
C ARG A 220 7.78 -27.06 3.27
N PHE A 221 8.10 -25.88 3.76
CA PHE A 221 7.62 -25.39 5.06
C PHE A 221 6.36 -24.54 4.93
N PHE A 222 5.97 -24.15 3.71
CA PHE A 222 4.85 -23.25 3.46
C PHE A 222 3.58 -23.64 4.21
N GLU A 223 3.15 -24.90 4.10
CA GLU A 223 1.89 -25.36 4.67
C GLU A 223 1.88 -25.28 6.21
N ASN A 224 2.99 -25.63 6.84
CA ASN A 224 3.11 -25.58 8.30
C ASN A 224 3.15 -24.13 8.79
N ASP A 225 3.89 -23.27 8.13
CA ASP A 225 3.98 -21.85 8.46
C ASP A 225 2.64 -21.16 8.27
N TYR A 226 1.96 -21.44 7.17
CA TYR A 226 0.63 -20.94 6.88
C TYR A 226 -0.39 -21.33 7.95
N LYS A 227 -0.41 -22.60 8.35
CA LYS A 227 -1.27 -23.09 9.46
C LYS A 227 -0.95 -22.37 10.78
N SER A 228 0.35 -22.16 11.05
CA SER A 228 0.79 -21.47 12.25
C SER A 228 0.37 -20.00 12.25
N CYS A 229 0.49 -19.29 11.12
CA CYS A 229 -0.01 -17.92 11.01
C CYS A 229 -1.50 -17.82 11.38
N HIS A 230 -2.33 -18.70 10.85
CA HIS A 230 -3.75 -18.74 11.20
C HIS A 230 -4.00 -19.09 12.67
N GLN A 231 -3.26 -20.06 13.21
CA GLN A 231 -3.37 -20.46 14.63
C GLN A 231 -3.04 -19.29 15.56
N TYR A 232 -2.01 -18.52 15.25
CA TYR A 232 -1.57 -17.37 16.05
C TYR A 232 -2.17 -16.03 15.58
N LYS A 233 -3.14 -16.06 14.64
CA LYS A 233 -3.89 -14.90 14.16
C LYS A 233 -3.05 -13.82 13.48
N TYR A 234 -1.97 -14.22 12.81
CA TYR A 234 -1.24 -13.31 11.93
C TYR A 234 -1.94 -13.23 10.58
N PRO A 235 -2.32 -12.03 10.08
CA PRO A 235 -2.64 -11.83 8.68
C PRO A 235 -1.53 -12.41 7.80
N VAL A 236 -1.89 -13.32 6.90
CA VAL A 236 -0.91 -14.07 6.11
C VAL A 236 -1.16 -13.94 4.62
N GLY A 237 -0.09 -13.81 3.84
CA GLY A 237 -0.08 -13.86 2.40
C GLY A 237 0.96 -14.86 1.88
N ALA A 238 0.75 -15.30 0.66
CA ALA A 238 1.69 -16.18 -0.04
C ALA A 238 2.35 -15.45 -1.20
N TYR A 239 3.61 -15.78 -1.48
CA TYR A 239 4.28 -15.22 -2.65
C TYR A 239 4.94 -16.24 -3.56
N HIS A 240 5.05 -15.85 -4.82
CA HIS A 240 5.71 -16.57 -5.89
C HIS A 240 6.91 -15.80 -6.41
N PHE A 241 8.08 -16.43 -6.46
CA PHE A 241 9.26 -15.85 -7.07
C PHE A 241 9.27 -16.12 -8.58
N PHE A 242 9.22 -15.04 -9.36
CA PHE A 242 9.08 -15.10 -10.81
C PHE A 242 10.39 -15.44 -11.51
N SER A 243 10.35 -16.42 -12.41
CA SER A 243 11.47 -16.81 -13.26
C SER A 243 11.33 -16.25 -14.68
N THR A 244 12.31 -15.52 -15.15
CA THR A 244 12.37 -15.01 -16.53
C THR A 244 12.61 -16.12 -17.58
N LYS A 245 13.02 -17.31 -17.15
CA LYS A 245 13.39 -18.42 -18.01
C LYS A 245 12.26 -19.41 -18.29
N GLN A 246 11.10 -19.21 -17.68
CA GLN A 246 10.04 -20.20 -17.67
C GLN A 246 8.70 -19.60 -18.08
N ASP A 247 7.84 -20.40 -18.65
CA ASP A 247 6.52 -19.99 -19.10
C ASP A 247 5.67 -19.41 -17.97
N PRO A 248 5.10 -18.21 -18.13
CA PRO A 248 4.33 -17.55 -17.06
C PRO A 248 3.03 -18.26 -16.69
N ARG A 249 2.40 -18.98 -17.64
CA ARG A 249 1.18 -19.75 -17.36
C ARG A 249 1.49 -20.94 -16.47
N SER A 250 2.58 -21.62 -16.78
CA SER A 250 3.06 -22.76 -15.98
C SER A 250 3.46 -22.31 -14.58
N GLN A 251 4.08 -21.14 -14.42
CA GLN A 251 4.41 -20.55 -13.12
C GLN A 251 3.14 -20.23 -12.33
N ALA A 252 2.15 -19.59 -12.96
CA ALA A 252 0.88 -19.28 -12.29
C ALA A 252 0.17 -20.55 -11.82
N ASN A 253 0.10 -21.57 -12.66
CA ASN A 253 -0.49 -22.87 -12.32
C ASN A 253 0.30 -23.56 -11.19
N HIS A 254 1.64 -23.49 -11.24
CA HIS A 254 2.48 -24.05 -10.17
C HIS A 254 2.20 -23.37 -8.83
N PHE A 255 2.05 -22.04 -8.81
CA PHE A 255 1.68 -21.29 -7.63
C PHE A 255 0.30 -21.67 -7.12
N ILE A 256 -0.72 -21.70 -7.97
CA ILE A 256 -2.10 -22.06 -7.61
C ILE A 256 -2.16 -23.47 -7.00
N ASN A 257 -1.49 -24.44 -7.63
CA ASN A 257 -1.57 -25.84 -7.23
C ASN A 257 -0.80 -26.17 -5.94
N ASN A 258 0.11 -25.31 -5.52
CA ASN A 258 0.98 -25.52 -4.36
C ASN A 258 0.77 -24.51 -3.23
N THR A 259 -0.22 -23.63 -3.35
CA THR A 259 -0.52 -22.59 -2.36
C THR A 259 -1.92 -22.75 -1.82
N ILE A 260 -2.07 -22.57 -0.52
CA ILE A 260 -3.37 -22.54 0.16
C ILE A 260 -3.80 -21.06 0.21
N PHE A 261 -5.06 -20.83 -0.12
CA PHE A 261 -5.69 -19.52 -0.06
C PHE A 261 -7.00 -19.62 0.73
N LYS A 262 -7.22 -18.72 1.65
CA LYS A 262 -8.48 -18.62 2.38
C LYS A 262 -9.03 -17.19 2.31
N ARG A 263 -10.33 -17.09 2.46
CA ARG A 263 -10.98 -15.80 2.63
C ARG A 263 -10.39 -15.06 3.83
N GLY A 264 -10.04 -13.80 3.63
CA GLY A 264 -9.41 -12.95 4.65
C GLY A 264 -7.88 -13.00 4.65
N ASP A 265 -7.25 -13.89 3.85
CA ASP A 265 -5.80 -13.85 3.65
C ASP A 265 -5.40 -12.58 2.88
N LEU A 266 -4.17 -12.16 3.08
CA LEU A 266 -3.57 -11.05 2.32
C LEU A 266 -3.51 -11.40 0.82
N PRO A 267 -3.52 -10.39 -0.06
CA PRO A 267 -3.43 -10.64 -1.49
C PRO A 267 -2.18 -11.44 -1.84
N PRO A 268 -2.22 -12.33 -2.84
CA PRO A 268 -1.02 -12.99 -3.35
C PRO A 268 0.03 -11.96 -3.76
N MET A 269 1.31 -12.30 -3.69
CA MET A 269 2.37 -11.40 -4.12
C MET A 269 3.23 -12.07 -5.19
N LEU A 270 3.56 -11.32 -6.23
CA LEU A 270 4.52 -11.68 -7.26
C LEU A 270 5.85 -10.98 -7.01
N ASP A 271 6.87 -11.75 -6.74
CA ASP A 271 8.24 -11.30 -6.49
C ASP A 271 9.02 -11.25 -7.81
N ILE A 272 9.40 -10.05 -8.24
CA ILE A 272 9.99 -9.76 -9.56
C ILE A 272 11.37 -9.13 -9.37
N GLU A 273 12.41 -9.94 -9.41
CA GLU A 273 13.80 -9.49 -9.19
C GLU A 273 14.77 -9.90 -10.31
N PRO A 274 14.43 -9.78 -11.60
CA PRO A 274 15.37 -10.12 -12.66
C PRO A 274 16.52 -9.10 -12.71
N SER A 275 17.70 -9.58 -13.03
CA SER A 275 18.79 -8.73 -13.46
C SER A 275 18.57 -8.17 -14.86
N ASP A 276 19.22 -7.06 -15.20
CA ASP A 276 19.16 -6.48 -16.54
C ASP A 276 19.52 -7.51 -17.63
N ILE A 277 20.54 -8.33 -17.39
CA ILE A 277 20.96 -9.39 -18.32
C ILE A 277 19.85 -10.41 -18.53
N GLN A 278 19.13 -10.80 -17.46
CA GLN A 278 18.03 -11.74 -17.59
C GLN A 278 16.85 -11.15 -18.38
N ILE A 279 16.60 -9.84 -18.24
CA ILE A 279 15.57 -9.14 -19.01
C ILE A 279 15.95 -9.10 -20.48
N GLU A 280 17.18 -8.76 -20.81
CA GLU A 280 17.69 -8.76 -22.19
C GLU A 280 17.63 -10.15 -22.82
N GLN A 281 18.07 -11.19 -22.09
CA GLN A 281 18.07 -12.58 -22.56
C GLN A 281 16.66 -13.13 -22.84
N MET A 282 15.64 -12.65 -22.15
CA MET A 282 14.25 -13.08 -22.42
C MET A 282 13.56 -12.33 -23.57
N GLY A 283 14.21 -11.33 -24.14
CA GLY A 283 13.67 -10.50 -25.22
C GLY A 283 13.27 -9.08 -24.84
N GLY A 284 13.75 -8.60 -23.69
CA GLY A 284 13.57 -7.21 -23.24
C GLY A 284 12.34 -6.98 -22.33
N ALA A 285 12.16 -5.71 -21.98
CA ALA A 285 11.15 -5.28 -21.02
C ALA A 285 9.71 -5.60 -21.48
N GLU A 286 9.40 -5.43 -22.76
CA GLU A 286 8.07 -5.70 -23.29
C GLU A 286 7.68 -7.17 -23.11
N VAL A 287 8.61 -8.09 -23.35
CA VAL A 287 8.38 -9.53 -23.15
C VAL A 287 8.21 -9.83 -21.67
N LEU A 288 9.05 -9.24 -20.82
CA LEU A 288 8.92 -9.38 -19.35
C LEU A 288 7.52 -8.96 -18.89
N PHE A 289 7.08 -7.75 -19.23
CA PHE A 289 5.79 -7.25 -18.78
C PHE A 289 4.60 -7.97 -19.42
N LYS A 290 4.72 -8.45 -20.65
CA LYS A 290 3.73 -9.36 -21.23
C LYS A 290 3.59 -10.62 -20.38
N ASN A 291 4.70 -11.22 -19.97
CA ASN A 291 4.70 -12.44 -19.16
C ASN A 291 4.16 -12.19 -17.73
N ILE A 292 4.51 -11.06 -17.12
CA ILE A 292 3.95 -10.64 -15.83
C ILE A 292 2.43 -10.50 -15.94
N ARG A 293 1.89 -9.82 -16.95
CA ARG A 293 0.44 -9.67 -17.15
C ARG A 293 -0.27 -11.01 -17.35
N ILE A 294 0.35 -11.96 -18.03
CA ILE A 294 -0.21 -13.31 -18.17
C ILE A 294 -0.36 -13.97 -16.80
N TRP A 295 0.69 -13.91 -15.97
CA TRP A 295 0.67 -14.48 -14.63
C TRP A 295 -0.40 -13.80 -13.77
N LEU A 296 -0.40 -12.46 -13.71
CA LEU A 296 -1.34 -11.66 -12.95
C LEU A 296 -2.79 -11.96 -13.30
N ASN A 297 -3.12 -11.98 -14.60
CA ASN A 297 -4.48 -12.27 -15.07
C ASN A 297 -4.96 -13.67 -14.67
N ILE A 298 -4.08 -14.67 -14.64
CA ILE A 298 -4.45 -16.02 -14.23
C ILE A 298 -4.73 -16.07 -12.74
N ILE A 299 -3.86 -15.43 -11.93
CA ILE A 299 -4.03 -15.40 -10.46
C ILE A 299 -5.27 -14.60 -10.10
N GLU A 300 -5.44 -13.39 -10.66
CA GLU A 300 -6.61 -12.55 -10.37
C GLU A 300 -7.92 -13.25 -10.71
N LYS A 301 -8.00 -13.92 -11.87
CA LYS A 301 -9.20 -14.71 -12.25
C LYS A 301 -9.46 -15.87 -11.31
N ARG A 302 -8.41 -16.52 -10.79
CA ARG A 302 -8.54 -17.70 -9.92
C ARG A 302 -8.85 -17.35 -8.48
N ILE A 303 -8.23 -16.29 -7.96
CA ILE A 303 -8.29 -15.92 -6.53
C ILE A 303 -9.34 -14.83 -6.28
N GLY A 304 -9.69 -14.04 -7.32
CA GLY A 304 -10.65 -12.93 -7.20
C GLY A 304 -10.06 -11.67 -6.55
N THR A 305 -8.73 -11.61 -6.40
CA THR A 305 -8.03 -10.48 -5.76
C THR A 305 -6.77 -10.15 -6.55
N LYS A 306 -6.51 -8.86 -6.76
CA LYS A 306 -5.30 -8.39 -7.43
C LYS A 306 -4.06 -8.69 -6.60
N PRO A 307 -3.02 -9.33 -7.17
CA PRO A 307 -1.75 -9.53 -6.48
C PRO A 307 -1.01 -8.23 -6.18
N LEU A 308 -0.17 -8.24 -5.14
CA LEU A 308 0.88 -7.24 -4.96
C LEU A 308 2.06 -7.52 -5.90
N LEU A 309 2.75 -6.47 -6.30
CA LEU A 309 3.99 -6.58 -7.07
C LEU A 309 5.18 -6.18 -6.19
N TYR A 310 6.03 -7.15 -5.85
CA TYR A 310 7.29 -6.86 -5.19
C TYR A 310 8.37 -6.65 -6.26
N ILE A 311 9.06 -5.51 -6.16
CA ILE A 311 10.12 -5.09 -7.06
C ILE A 311 11.19 -4.31 -6.30
N ASN A 312 12.40 -4.27 -6.82
CA ASN A 312 13.42 -3.41 -6.25
C ASN A 312 13.45 -2.02 -6.90
N GLN A 313 14.05 -1.08 -6.20
CA GLN A 313 14.14 0.31 -6.63
C GLN A 313 14.79 0.50 -8.02
N ARG A 314 15.84 -0.26 -8.32
CA ARG A 314 16.49 -0.20 -9.63
C ARG A 314 15.57 -0.61 -10.76
N PHE A 315 14.74 -1.60 -10.53
CA PHE A 315 13.73 -2.06 -11.47
C PHE A 315 12.70 -0.96 -11.75
N VAL A 316 12.21 -0.29 -10.69
CA VAL A 316 11.29 0.84 -10.83
C VAL A 316 11.86 1.90 -11.75
N ASN A 317 13.09 2.34 -11.47
CA ASN A 317 13.71 3.45 -12.18
C ASN A 317 14.01 3.15 -13.66
N LYS A 318 14.29 1.90 -13.97
CA LYS A 318 14.75 1.53 -15.32
C LYS A 318 13.67 0.93 -16.21
N TRP A 319 12.80 0.12 -15.64
CA TRP A 319 11.94 -0.75 -16.43
C TRP A 319 10.44 -0.48 -16.28
N LEU A 320 9.99 0.04 -15.15
CA LEU A 320 8.56 0.12 -14.86
C LEU A 320 7.79 1.07 -15.80
N ASP A 321 8.47 1.97 -16.50
CA ASP A 321 7.88 2.83 -17.53
C ASP A 321 7.32 2.08 -18.73
N TYR A 322 7.78 0.86 -18.97
CA TYR A 322 7.22 -0.02 -20.01
C TYR A 322 5.87 -0.64 -19.63
N ALA A 323 5.40 -0.38 -18.39
CA ALA A 323 4.15 -0.95 -17.89
C ALA A 323 3.31 0.11 -17.12
N PRO A 324 2.86 1.18 -17.79
CA PRO A 324 2.08 2.25 -17.15
C PRO A 324 0.73 1.75 -16.58
N ASP A 325 0.14 0.71 -17.16
CA ASP A 325 -1.04 0.03 -16.67
C ASP A 325 -0.78 -0.63 -15.30
N LEU A 326 0.34 -1.32 -15.13
CA LEU A 326 0.66 -1.94 -13.84
C LEU A 326 0.88 -0.90 -12.75
N LYS A 327 1.51 0.24 -13.09
CA LYS A 327 1.67 1.34 -12.15
C LYS A 327 0.35 1.87 -11.62
N LYS A 328 -0.66 1.93 -12.47
CA LYS A 328 -1.98 2.46 -12.14
C LYS A 328 -2.83 1.44 -11.39
N ASP A 329 -2.77 0.17 -11.78
CA ASP A 329 -3.78 -0.81 -11.43
C ASP A 329 -3.37 -1.74 -10.27
N TYR A 330 -2.09 -1.75 -9.90
CA TYR A 330 -1.58 -2.66 -8.87
C TYR A 330 -0.90 -1.94 -7.71
N HIS A 331 -0.92 -2.55 -6.55
CA HIS A 331 -0.18 -2.12 -5.37
C HIS A 331 1.25 -2.66 -5.40
N PHE A 332 2.18 -1.82 -4.99
CA PHE A 332 3.61 -2.16 -5.01
C PHE A 332 4.17 -2.37 -3.60
N TRP A 333 5.09 -3.31 -3.55
CA TRP A 333 5.98 -3.54 -2.44
C TRP A 333 7.41 -3.35 -2.92
N ILE A 334 8.13 -2.38 -2.38
CA ILE A 334 9.45 -1.99 -2.89
C ILE A 334 10.55 -2.33 -1.89
N ALA A 335 11.60 -3.02 -2.37
CA ALA A 335 12.84 -3.19 -1.64
C ALA A 335 13.76 -2.00 -1.88
N ARG A 336 14.08 -1.29 -0.82
CA ARG A 336 14.95 -0.10 -0.77
C ARG A 336 14.34 1.18 -1.35
N TYR A 337 14.88 2.31 -0.88
CA TYR A 337 14.50 3.65 -1.31
C TYR A 337 15.51 4.23 -2.30
N GLY A 338 15.02 5.02 -3.22
CA GLY A 338 15.75 5.77 -4.20
C GLY A 338 14.80 6.68 -4.96
N GLU A 339 15.19 7.12 -6.14
CA GLU A 339 14.30 7.87 -7.02
C GLU A 339 13.30 6.94 -7.69
N TYR A 340 12.00 7.26 -7.59
CA TYR A 340 10.95 6.60 -8.36
C TYR A 340 9.85 7.58 -8.75
N LYS A 341 8.95 7.13 -9.59
CA LYS A 341 7.96 8.00 -10.19
C LYS A 341 6.71 8.16 -9.34
N PRO A 342 6.06 9.33 -9.40
CA PRO A 342 4.95 9.69 -8.53
C PRO A 342 3.64 8.93 -8.76
N ASP A 343 3.55 8.10 -9.77
CA ASP A 343 2.34 7.36 -10.18
C ASP A 343 2.29 5.90 -9.69
N ILE A 344 3.08 5.56 -8.68
CA ILE A 344 3.11 4.24 -8.06
C ILE A 344 2.24 4.19 -6.80
N HIS A 345 1.45 3.14 -6.68
CA HIS A 345 0.71 2.81 -5.46
C HIS A 345 1.58 1.98 -4.50
N LEU A 346 2.43 2.66 -3.74
CA LEU A 346 3.30 2.01 -2.76
C LEU A 346 2.51 1.62 -1.51
N SER A 347 2.37 0.32 -1.26
CA SER A 347 1.67 -0.20 -0.07
C SER A 347 2.61 -0.71 1.00
N ILE A 348 3.69 -1.36 0.63
CA ILE A 348 4.67 -1.94 1.56
C ILE A 348 6.08 -1.63 1.05
N TRP A 349 7.01 -1.40 1.95
CA TRP A 349 8.43 -1.40 1.60
C TRP A 349 9.21 -2.35 2.50
N GLN A 350 10.20 -2.98 1.91
CA GLN A 350 11.16 -3.77 2.66
C GLN A 350 12.16 -2.86 3.34
N LEU A 351 12.14 -2.93 4.66
CA LEU A 351 12.97 -2.11 5.52
C LEU A 351 14.40 -2.64 5.57
N SER A 352 14.54 -3.95 5.68
CA SER A 352 15.83 -4.60 5.93
C SER A 352 15.77 -6.08 5.56
N GLY A 353 16.88 -6.60 5.08
CA GLY A 353 17.08 -8.03 4.80
C GLY A 353 17.87 -8.77 5.89
N ASP A 354 18.23 -8.10 6.97
CA ASP A 354 19.05 -8.65 8.06
C ASP A 354 18.50 -8.32 9.46
N GLY A 355 17.17 -8.15 9.56
CA GLY A 355 16.49 -7.92 10.82
C GLY A 355 16.54 -9.13 11.75
N ARG A 356 16.25 -8.90 13.03
CA ARG A 356 16.12 -9.95 14.03
C ARG A 356 14.73 -9.98 14.61
N VAL A 357 14.18 -11.18 14.68
CA VAL A 357 12.85 -11.45 15.22
C VAL A 357 12.98 -12.51 16.31
N ARG A 358 12.45 -12.21 17.50
CA ARG A 358 12.35 -13.24 18.55
C ARG A 358 11.51 -14.41 18.01
N GLY A 359 11.95 -15.62 18.29
CA GLY A 359 11.29 -16.83 17.77
C GLY A 359 11.82 -17.30 16.42
N ILE A 360 12.67 -16.52 15.73
CA ILE A 360 13.35 -16.92 14.50
C ILE A 360 14.87 -16.80 14.70
N GLN A 361 15.61 -17.85 14.40
CA GLN A 361 17.07 -17.88 14.65
C GLN A 361 17.90 -17.23 13.54
N SER A 362 17.38 -17.19 12.31
CA SER A 362 18.04 -16.56 11.17
C SER A 362 17.75 -15.08 11.08
N GLU A 363 18.42 -14.40 10.16
CA GLU A 363 18.03 -13.08 9.67
C GLU A 363 16.66 -13.17 8.98
N VAL A 364 15.89 -12.08 9.04
CA VAL A 364 14.54 -12.00 8.52
C VAL A 364 14.35 -10.69 7.75
N ASP A 365 13.69 -10.77 6.63
CA ASP A 365 13.26 -9.61 5.87
C ASP A 365 12.16 -8.87 6.64
N LEU A 366 12.44 -7.63 7.02
CA LEU A 366 11.51 -6.76 7.73
C LEU A 366 10.82 -5.81 6.76
N ASN A 367 9.53 -5.67 6.95
CA ASN A 367 8.68 -4.88 6.09
C ASN A 367 7.84 -3.90 6.89
N VAL A 368 7.49 -2.79 6.28
CA VAL A 368 6.64 -1.75 6.86
C VAL A 368 5.53 -1.43 5.89
N PHE A 369 4.30 -1.45 6.38
CA PHE A 369 3.16 -0.98 5.62
C PHE A 369 3.18 0.56 5.53
N ASN A 370 2.82 1.09 4.37
CA ASN A 370 2.76 2.52 4.10
C ASN A 370 1.49 3.14 4.68
N GLY A 371 1.41 3.22 5.99
CA GLY A 371 0.25 3.75 6.71
C GLY A 371 0.32 3.43 8.20
N TYR A 372 -0.75 3.77 8.89
CA TYR A 372 -1.01 3.47 10.29
C TYR A 372 -2.20 2.50 10.40
N GLN A 373 -2.67 2.21 11.60
CA GLN A 373 -3.69 1.19 11.85
C GLN A 373 -4.95 1.38 10.99
N GLY A 374 -5.47 2.60 10.89
CA GLY A 374 -6.70 2.85 10.11
C GLY A 374 -6.56 2.52 8.62
N GLN A 375 -5.39 2.85 8.02
CA GLN A 375 -5.12 2.50 6.61
C GLN A 375 -4.84 1.02 6.44
N TRP A 376 -4.24 0.38 7.43
CA TRP A 376 -4.05 -1.06 7.45
C TRP A 376 -5.38 -1.81 7.49
N ASP A 377 -6.30 -1.37 8.35
CA ASP A 377 -7.64 -1.96 8.44
C ASP A 377 -8.41 -1.82 7.12
N ASN A 378 -8.32 -0.65 6.48
CA ASN A 378 -8.89 -0.43 5.13
C ASN A 378 -8.22 -1.34 4.09
N PHE A 379 -6.88 -1.45 4.12
CA PHE A 379 -6.16 -2.34 3.22
C PHE A 379 -6.60 -3.80 3.38
N LEU A 380 -6.76 -4.27 4.61
CA LEU A 380 -7.27 -5.62 4.88
C LEU A 380 -8.70 -5.80 4.34
N GLN A 381 -9.56 -4.82 4.54
CA GLN A 381 -10.93 -4.86 4.05
C GLN A 381 -11.00 -4.89 2.52
N ASP A 382 -10.20 -4.08 1.84
CA ASP A 382 -10.29 -3.86 0.40
C ASP A 382 -9.50 -4.87 -0.42
N GLN A 383 -8.33 -5.28 0.08
CA GLN A 383 -7.35 -6.06 -0.68
C GLN A 383 -7.26 -7.53 -0.27
N SER A 384 -7.82 -7.94 0.88
CA SER A 384 -7.79 -9.34 1.27
C SER A 384 -8.60 -10.24 0.32
N ILE A 385 -8.24 -11.51 0.28
CA ILE A 385 -8.93 -12.54 -0.53
C ILE A 385 -10.39 -12.65 -0.07
N ARG A 386 -11.32 -12.59 -1.03
CA ARG A 386 -12.77 -12.60 -0.82
C ARG A 386 -13.39 -13.97 -0.88
#